data_885992503ca0051ce14dd1e31923970e
#
_entry.id   885992503ca0051ce14dd1e31923970e
#
_cell.length_a   1.000
_cell.length_b   1.000
_cell.length_c   1.000
_cell.angle_alpha   90.00
_cell.angle_beta   90.00
_cell.angle_gamma   90.00
#
_symmetry.space_group_name_H-M   'P 1'
#
loop_
_entity.id
_entity.type
_entity.pdbx_description
1 polymer ?
#
loop_
_entity_poly.entity_id
_entity_poly.type
_entity_poly.pdbx_seq_one_letter_code
_entity_poly.pdbx_strand_id
1 'polypeptide(L)'
;MKKKISISVLILIALIAGVIVAGSAVFTVHPNEAAIVVRLGKAQATVTTTGLHAHAPFIEDTVSIYTGKMLYDIPASDVITSDKKSMIADNYVIWRVTDPVKYYQTLGGLQNRAEERIEAAVYNATKNTISSMTQDEIIAARGNTLTNAITTTSNTDIDQYGITIEIAEIKALDLPDDNKAAVYGRMISERENIAAGYTAQGNAEAQKVKNDTDKQDDQHS
;
A
#
# COMPACT_ATOMS: atom_id res chain seq x y z
N MET A 1 -45.32 -42.69 -35.73
CA MET A 1 -44.92 -43.66 -34.70
C MET A 1 -44.46 -42.92 -33.46
N LYS A 2 -45.30 -42.76 -32.41
CA LYS A 2 -44.87 -42.18 -31.11
C LYS A 2 -44.14 -43.28 -30.34
N LYS A 3 -42.79 -43.20 -30.27
CA LYS A 3 -41.99 -44.06 -29.39
C LYS A 3 -42.41 -43.80 -27.94
N LYS A 4 -43.07 -44.77 -27.32
CA LYS A 4 -43.36 -44.76 -25.88
C LYS A 4 -42.01 -44.87 -25.15
N ILE A 5 -41.54 -43.77 -24.57
CA ILE A 5 -40.36 -43.81 -23.70
C ILE A 5 -40.67 -44.73 -22.54
N SER A 6 -39.84 -45.73 -22.35
CA SER A 6 -40.01 -46.69 -21.23
C SER A 6 -39.88 -45.94 -19.90
N ILE A 7 -40.71 -46.28 -18.90
CA ILE A 7 -40.66 -45.73 -17.55
C ILE A 7 -39.23 -45.84 -16.96
N SER A 8 -38.52 -46.91 -17.26
CA SER A 8 -37.14 -47.14 -16.86
C SER A 8 -36.17 -46.06 -17.40
N VAL A 9 -36.38 -45.58 -18.65
CA VAL A 9 -35.58 -44.49 -19.25
C VAL A 9 -35.89 -43.15 -18.55
N LEU A 10 -37.15 -42.88 -18.20
CA LEU A 10 -37.53 -41.69 -17.45
C LEU A 10 -36.90 -41.69 -16.04
N ILE A 11 -36.89 -42.80 -15.34
CA ILE A 11 -36.24 -42.94 -14.02
C ILE A 11 -34.72 -42.71 -14.14
N LEU A 12 -34.08 -43.27 -15.15
CA LEU A 12 -32.66 -43.09 -15.37
C LEU A 12 -32.32 -41.62 -15.65
N ILE A 13 -33.11 -40.92 -16.47
CA ILE A 13 -32.92 -39.50 -16.75
C ILE A 13 -33.11 -38.67 -15.47
N ALA A 14 -34.14 -38.97 -14.66
CA ALA A 14 -34.37 -38.28 -13.39
C ALA A 14 -33.22 -38.49 -12.38
N LEU A 15 -32.65 -39.71 -12.34
CA LEU A 15 -31.52 -40.00 -11.48
C LEU A 15 -30.26 -39.27 -11.92
N ILE A 16 -29.97 -39.23 -13.21
CA ILE A 16 -28.84 -38.47 -13.77
C ILE A 16 -29.02 -36.97 -13.51
N ALA A 17 -30.20 -36.42 -13.74
CA ALA A 17 -30.52 -35.05 -13.43
C ALA A 17 -30.33 -34.70 -11.95
N GLY A 18 -30.78 -35.61 -11.04
CA GLY A 18 -30.57 -35.48 -9.60
C GLY A 18 -29.09 -35.44 -9.20
N VAL A 19 -28.25 -36.26 -9.79
CA VAL A 19 -26.80 -36.28 -9.55
C VAL A 19 -26.14 -34.97 -10.03
N ILE A 20 -26.55 -34.50 -11.21
CA ILE A 20 -26.03 -33.21 -11.76
C ILE A 20 -26.42 -32.05 -10.84
N VAL A 21 -27.68 -31.99 -10.40
CA VAL A 21 -28.15 -30.92 -9.48
C VAL A 21 -27.44 -31.02 -8.13
N ALA A 22 -27.27 -32.21 -7.57
CA ALA A 22 -26.54 -32.40 -6.32
C ALA A 22 -25.07 -31.96 -6.44
N GLY A 23 -24.42 -32.30 -7.55
CA GLY A 23 -23.03 -31.88 -7.81
C GLY A 23 -22.88 -30.36 -8.01
N SER A 24 -23.87 -29.68 -8.60
CA SER A 24 -23.86 -28.25 -8.79
C SER A 24 -24.30 -27.46 -7.54
N ALA A 25 -24.80 -28.13 -6.50
CA ALA A 25 -25.26 -27.50 -5.27
C ALA A 25 -24.15 -27.31 -4.23
N VAL A 26 -22.91 -27.72 -4.53
CA VAL A 26 -21.82 -27.80 -3.56
C VAL A 26 -20.65 -26.91 -4.03
N PHE A 27 -20.08 -26.14 -3.11
CA PHE A 27 -18.86 -25.37 -3.33
C PHE A 27 -17.88 -25.50 -2.15
N THR A 28 -16.61 -25.22 -2.40
CA THR A 28 -15.55 -25.31 -1.38
C THR A 28 -14.99 -23.96 -1.10
N VAL A 29 -14.82 -23.61 0.18
CA VAL A 29 -14.14 -22.40 0.65
C VAL A 29 -12.74 -22.77 1.12
N HIS A 30 -11.72 -22.13 0.54
CA HIS A 30 -10.32 -22.36 0.90
C HIS A 30 -9.87 -21.45 2.05
N PRO A 31 -8.76 -21.76 2.72
CA PRO A 31 -8.16 -20.86 3.70
C PRO A 31 -7.85 -19.49 3.07
N ASN A 32 -8.10 -18.41 3.81
CA ASN A 32 -7.98 -17.03 3.34
C ASN A 32 -8.90 -16.63 2.17
N GLU A 33 -10.02 -17.33 2.02
CA GLU A 33 -11.09 -16.99 1.10
C GLU A 33 -12.41 -16.82 1.84
N ALA A 34 -13.25 -15.97 1.30
CA ALA A 34 -14.65 -15.85 1.69
C ALA A 34 -15.52 -16.05 0.45
N ALA A 35 -16.49 -16.93 0.54
CA ALA A 35 -17.47 -17.10 -0.53
C ALA A 35 -18.68 -16.21 -0.24
N ILE A 36 -19.05 -15.37 -1.20
CA ILE A 36 -20.28 -14.59 -1.18
C ILE A 36 -21.31 -15.36 -1.96
N VAL A 37 -22.45 -15.66 -1.31
CA VAL A 37 -23.61 -16.23 -1.97
C VAL A 37 -24.44 -15.08 -2.55
N VAL A 38 -24.55 -15.04 -3.86
CA VAL A 38 -25.25 -14.01 -4.63
C VAL A 38 -26.54 -14.61 -5.15
N ARG A 39 -27.67 -14.01 -4.80
CA ARG A 39 -29.00 -14.41 -5.30
C ARG A 39 -29.59 -13.27 -6.12
N LEU A 40 -29.91 -13.53 -7.39
CA LEU A 40 -30.48 -12.52 -8.30
C LEU A 40 -29.68 -11.21 -8.34
N GLY A 41 -28.33 -11.30 -8.33
CA GLY A 41 -27.43 -10.16 -8.36
C GLY A 41 -27.23 -9.43 -7.02
N LYS A 42 -27.84 -9.91 -5.92
CA LYS A 42 -27.65 -9.35 -4.58
C LYS A 42 -26.85 -10.28 -3.68
N ALA A 43 -25.82 -9.76 -3.04
CA ALA A 43 -25.10 -10.49 -2.00
C ALA A 43 -26.05 -10.75 -0.81
N GLN A 44 -26.25 -12.02 -0.47
CA GLN A 44 -27.16 -12.46 0.58
C GLN A 44 -26.41 -12.87 1.84
N ALA A 45 -25.34 -13.63 1.68
CA ALA A 45 -24.60 -14.20 2.80
C ALA A 45 -23.11 -14.31 2.46
N THR A 46 -22.27 -14.28 3.49
CA THR A 46 -20.85 -14.57 3.40
C THR A 46 -20.55 -15.85 4.16
N VAL A 47 -19.83 -16.74 3.53
CA VAL A 47 -19.30 -17.96 4.13
C VAL A 47 -17.79 -17.82 4.26
N THR A 48 -17.32 -17.75 5.50
CA THR A 48 -15.88 -17.61 5.82
C THR A 48 -15.28 -18.89 6.39
N THR A 49 -16.13 -19.86 6.74
CA THR A 49 -15.65 -21.16 7.25
C THR A 49 -15.13 -22.02 6.12
N THR A 50 -13.89 -22.50 6.28
CA THR A 50 -13.25 -23.40 5.31
C THR A 50 -13.97 -24.74 5.26
N GLY A 51 -14.04 -25.32 4.06
CA GLY A 51 -14.64 -26.62 3.83
C GLY A 51 -15.74 -26.61 2.79
N LEU A 52 -16.56 -27.67 2.82
CA LEU A 52 -17.62 -27.93 1.86
C LEU A 52 -18.91 -27.26 2.30
N HIS A 53 -19.52 -26.49 1.42
CA HIS A 53 -20.77 -25.77 1.66
C HIS A 53 -21.76 -26.04 0.54
N ALA A 54 -23.06 -25.84 0.82
CA ALA A 54 -24.12 -26.01 -0.15
C ALA A 54 -24.80 -24.67 -0.46
N HIS A 55 -25.20 -24.49 -1.73
CA HIS A 55 -26.04 -23.37 -2.18
C HIS A 55 -27.19 -23.92 -3.04
N ALA A 56 -28.21 -23.08 -3.28
CA ALA A 56 -29.32 -23.44 -4.14
C ALA A 56 -28.93 -23.27 -5.62
N PRO A 57 -28.71 -24.38 -6.37
CA PRO A 57 -28.30 -24.28 -7.78
C PRO A 57 -29.40 -23.56 -8.59
N PHE A 58 -29.00 -22.85 -9.66
CA PHE A 58 -29.83 -22.04 -10.58
C PHE A 58 -30.41 -20.73 -9.98
N ILE A 59 -30.38 -20.55 -8.67
CA ILE A 59 -30.94 -19.34 -8.00
C ILE A 59 -29.82 -18.56 -7.34
N GLU A 60 -28.79 -19.25 -6.87
CA GLU A 60 -27.65 -18.70 -6.15
C GLU A 60 -26.37 -19.00 -6.92
N ASP A 61 -25.55 -17.97 -7.06
CA ASP A 61 -24.18 -18.05 -7.54
C ASP A 61 -23.23 -17.81 -6.38
N THR A 62 -22.01 -18.34 -6.46
CA THR A 62 -20.98 -18.13 -5.45
C THR A 62 -19.80 -17.38 -6.05
N VAL A 63 -19.36 -16.30 -5.38
CA VAL A 63 -18.17 -15.53 -5.75
C VAL A 63 -17.14 -15.70 -4.65
N SER A 64 -15.99 -16.26 -4.98
CA SER A 64 -14.86 -16.38 -4.04
C SER A 64 -14.06 -15.10 -4.03
N ILE A 65 -13.79 -14.57 -2.82
CA ILE A 65 -12.98 -13.37 -2.60
C ILE A 65 -11.82 -13.75 -1.70
N TYR A 66 -10.61 -13.43 -2.15
CA TYR A 66 -9.42 -13.62 -1.34
C TYR A 66 -9.38 -12.57 -0.22
N THR A 67 -9.22 -13.05 1.02
CA THR A 67 -9.22 -12.22 2.24
C THR A 67 -7.85 -12.18 2.93
N GLY A 68 -6.87 -12.88 2.37
CA GLY A 68 -5.48 -12.84 2.84
C GLY A 68 -4.81 -11.49 2.57
N LYS A 69 -3.61 -11.35 3.10
CA LYS A 69 -2.79 -10.15 2.86
C LYS A 69 -2.28 -10.11 1.42
N MET A 70 -2.42 -8.97 0.79
CA MET A 70 -1.97 -8.68 -0.57
C MET A 70 -1.00 -7.51 -0.55
N LEU A 71 0.04 -7.61 -1.35
CA LEU A 71 1.00 -6.54 -1.58
C LEU A 71 0.62 -5.82 -2.87
N TYR A 72 0.58 -4.48 -2.82
CA TYR A 72 0.43 -3.64 -3.99
C TYR A 72 1.53 -2.58 -4.01
N ASP A 73 2.30 -2.54 -5.09
CA ASP A 73 3.37 -1.56 -5.34
C ASP A 73 2.76 -0.39 -6.12
N ILE A 74 2.67 0.77 -5.46
CA ILE A 74 2.01 1.95 -6.01
C ILE A 74 3.01 2.68 -6.91
N PRO A 75 2.61 3.11 -8.11
CA PRO A 75 3.48 3.90 -8.98
C PRO A 75 4.03 5.14 -8.28
N ALA A 76 5.32 5.41 -8.48
CA ALA A 76 5.96 6.58 -7.90
C ALA A 76 5.29 7.88 -8.36
N SER A 77 5.13 8.83 -7.45
CA SER A 77 4.41 10.07 -7.70
C SER A 77 5.15 11.29 -7.16
N ASP A 78 4.95 12.43 -7.84
CA ASP A 78 5.52 13.71 -7.43
C ASP A 78 4.75 14.30 -6.25
N VAL A 79 5.49 14.73 -5.24
CA VAL A 79 4.97 15.42 -4.05
C VAL A 79 5.80 16.66 -3.77
N ILE A 80 5.18 17.69 -3.17
CA ILE A 80 5.84 18.95 -2.85
C ILE A 80 5.77 19.16 -1.34
N THR A 81 6.92 19.40 -0.74
CA THR A 81 7.07 19.68 0.70
C THR A 81 6.60 21.10 1.07
N SER A 82 6.44 21.39 2.37
CA SER A 82 6.06 22.75 2.84
C SER A 82 7.06 23.82 2.44
N ASP A 83 8.36 23.49 2.36
CA ASP A 83 9.44 24.36 1.91
C ASP A 83 9.63 24.39 0.36
N LYS A 84 8.58 23.92 -0.38
CA LYS A 84 8.49 24.00 -1.85
C LYS A 84 9.55 23.18 -2.60
N LYS A 85 10.05 22.13 -2.00
CA LYS A 85 10.94 21.18 -2.67
C LYS A 85 10.10 20.07 -3.31
N SER A 86 10.35 19.76 -4.58
CA SER A 86 9.75 18.62 -5.26
C SER A 86 10.49 17.34 -4.91
N MET A 87 9.74 16.29 -4.60
CA MET A 87 10.25 14.95 -4.30
C MET A 87 9.41 13.90 -5.00
N ILE A 88 10.00 12.75 -5.29
CA ILE A 88 9.32 11.57 -5.84
C ILE A 88 9.11 10.60 -4.69
N ALA A 89 7.85 10.31 -4.38
CA ALA A 89 7.47 9.33 -3.38
C ALA A 89 7.10 8.01 -4.06
N ASP A 90 7.77 6.93 -3.65
CA ASP A 90 7.53 5.56 -4.09
C ASP A 90 6.99 4.78 -2.89
N ASN A 91 5.76 4.27 -3.01
CA ASN A 91 5.02 3.66 -1.90
C ASN A 91 4.67 2.21 -2.21
N TYR A 92 4.57 1.39 -1.16
CA TYR A 92 3.92 0.10 -1.23
C TYR A 92 2.87 -0.05 -0.12
N VAL A 93 1.94 -0.94 -0.33
CA VAL A 93 0.82 -1.18 0.58
C VAL A 93 0.65 -2.67 0.83
N ILE A 94 0.44 -3.03 2.09
CA ILE A 94 -0.10 -4.34 2.48
C ILE A 94 -1.54 -4.13 2.90
N TRP A 95 -2.46 -4.78 2.19
CA TRP A 95 -3.89 -4.63 2.40
C TRP A 95 -4.62 -5.97 2.37
N ARG A 96 -5.85 -5.98 2.85
CA ARG A 96 -6.73 -7.16 2.79
C ARG A 96 -8.21 -6.75 2.73
N VAL A 97 -9.05 -7.67 2.30
CA VAL A 97 -10.50 -7.52 2.38
C VAL A 97 -10.97 -7.92 3.78
N THR A 98 -11.63 -7.01 4.48
CA THR A 98 -12.17 -7.22 5.83
C THR A 98 -13.67 -7.43 5.83
N ASP A 99 -14.38 -6.80 4.87
CA ASP A 99 -15.81 -6.99 4.64
C ASP A 99 -16.04 -7.41 3.19
N PRO A 100 -16.11 -8.73 2.91
CA PRO A 100 -16.30 -9.24 1.55
C PRO A 100 -17.61 -8.80 0.90
N VAL A 101 -18.70 -8.62 1.66
CA VAL A 101 -19.99 -8.16 1.12
C VAL A 101 -19.89 -6.73 0.61
N LYS A 102 -19.36 -5.85 1.44
CA LYS A 102 -19.14 -4.45 1.10
C LYS A 102 -18.17 -4.30 -0.09
N TYR A 103 -17.10 -5.08 -0.09
CA TYR A 103 -16.14 -5.16 -1.19
C TYR A 103 -16.79 -5.58 -2.51
N TYR A 104 -17.61 -6.64 -2.49
CA TYR A 104 -18.34 -7.07 -3.68
C TYR A 104 -19.35 -6.03 -4.17
N GLN A 105 -20.12 -5.43 -3.25
CA GLN A 105 -21.15 -4.43 -3.60
C GLN A 105 -20.57 -3.16 -4.19
N THR A 106 -19.43 -2.70 -3.70
CA THR A 106 -18.80 -1.43 -4.12
C THR A 106 -17.86 -1.58 -5.29
N LEU A 107 -17.08 -2.66 -5.32
CA LEU A 107 -16.00 -2.87 -6.30
C LEU A 107 -16.25 -4.05 -7.24
N GLY A 108 -17.35 -4.79 -7.05
CA GLY A 108 -17.69 -5.95 -7.87
C GLY A 108 -16.82 -7.18 -7.59
N GLY A 109 -16.07 -7.19 -6.48
CA GLY A 109 -15.12 -8.27 -6.17
C GLY A 109 -13.83 -8.22 -7.01
N LEU A 110 -13.55 -7.12 -7.70
CA LEU A 110 -12.43 -6.98 -8.62
C LEU A 110 -11.22 -6.33 -7.93
N GLN A 111 -10.10 -7.05 -7.91
CA GLN A 111 -8.85 -6.61 -7.26
C GLN A 111 -8.29 -5.33 -7.88
N ASN A 112 -8.30 -5.20 -9.20
CA ASN A 112 -7.79 -4.01 -9.88
C ASN A 112 -8.55 -2.73 -9.47
N ARG A 113 -9.88 -2.82 -9.27
CA ARG A 113 -10.66 -1.68 -8.77
C ARG A 113 -10.33 -1.31 -7.33
N ALA A 114 -9.98 -2.30 -6.52
CA ALA A 114 -9.52 -2.06 -5.15
C ALA A 114 -8.17 -1.34 -5.16
N GLU A 115 -7.23 -1.82 -5.98
CA GLU A 115 -5.90 -1.23 -6.13
C GLU A 115 -5.97 0.22 -6.61
N GLU A 116 -6.84 0.55 -7.57
CA GLU A 116 -7.09 1.94 -8.01
C GLU A 116 -7.59 2.84 -6.85
N ARG A 117 -8.44 2.32 -5.96
CA ARG A 117 -8.93 3.08 -4.79
C ARG A 117 -7.86 3.23 -3.72
N ILE A 118 -7.09 2.18 -3.49
CA ILE A 118 -5.96 2.18 -2.57
C ILE A 118 -4.90 3.18 -3.04
N GLU A 119 -4.53 3.15 -4.32
CA GLU A 119 -3.58 4.08 -4.92
C GLU A 119 -4.01 5.54 -4.69
N ALA A 120 -5.26 5.87 -5.02
CA ALA A 120 -5.80 7.22 -4.82
C ALA A 120 -5.78 7.66 -3.35
N ALA A 121 -6.18 6.78 -2.42
CA ALA A 121 -6.20 7.08 -0.99
C ALA A 121 -4.79 7.27 -0.43
N VAL A 122 -3.85 6.38 -0.78
CA VAL A 122 -2.47 6.46 -0.30
C VAL A 122 -1.74 7.65 -0.93
N TYR A 123 -1.96 7.93 -2.22
CA TYR A 123 -1.42 9.12 -2.86
C TYR A 123 -1.85 10.40 -2.14
N ASN A 124 -3.15 10.54 -1.87
CA ASN A 124 -3.68 11.71 -1.17
C ASN A 124 -3.14 11.82 0.26
N ALA A 125 -3.09 10.70 1.00
CA ALA A 125 -2.54 10.67 2.35
C ALA A 125 -1.04 11.03 2.36
N THR A 126 -0.26 10.47 1.45
CA THR A 126 1.17 10.76 1.30
C THR A 126 1.40 12.22 0.95
N LYS A 127 0.67 12.72 -0.04
CA LYS A 127 0.75 14.13 -0.47
C LYS A 127 0.41 15.08 0.67
N ASN A 128 -0.67 14.84 1.40
CA ASN A 128 -1.09 15.69 2.52
C ASN A 128 -0.06 15.66 3.66
N THR A 129 0.46 14.50 3.99
CA THR A 129 1.47 14.33 5.04
C THR A 129 2.76 15.05 4.66
N ILE A 130 3.29 14.81 3.46
CA ILE A 130 4.55 15.41 3.00
C ILE A 130 4.42 16.92 2.81
N SER A 131 3.30 17.43 2.27
CA SER A 131 3.11 18.86 2.05
C SER A 131 2.96 19.67 3.33
N SER A 132 2.69 19.04 4.46
CA SER A 132 2.63 19.70 5.77
C SER A 132 3.99 19.81 6.48
N MET A 133 5.03 19.14 5.96
CA MET A 133 6.34 19.01 6.59
C MET A 133 7.44 19.57 5.68
N THR A 134 8.53 20.06 6.29
CA THR A 134 9.77 20.40 5.58
C THR A 134 10.55 19.13 5.22
N GLN A 135 11.48 19.23 4.28
CA GLN A 135 12.32 18.09 3.91
C GLN A 135 13.09 17.51 5.11
N ASP A 136 13.61 18.35 5.98
CA ASP A 136 14.37 17.92 7.17
C ASP A 136 13.47 17.19 8.18
N GLU A 137 12.24 17.69 8.39
CA GLU A 137 11.24 17.02 9.23
C GLU A 137 10.82 15.66 8.68
N ILE A 138 10.66 15.53 7.36
CA ILE A 138 10.34 14.27 6.70
C ILE A 138 11.47 13.24 6.91
N ILE A 139 12.73 13.68 6.75
CA ILE A 139 13.90 12.82 6.97
C ILE A 139 13.96 12.36 8.44
N ALA A 140 13.69 13.25 9.38
CA ALA A 140 13.66 12.93 10.82
C ALA A 140 12.49 12.04 11.21
N ALA A 141 11.31 12.20 10.59
CA ALA A 141 10.10 11.41 10.84
C ALA A 141 10.05 10.08 10.05
N ARG A 142 11.08 9.79 9.24
CA ARG A 142 11.14 8.60 8.40
C ARG A 142 10.99 7.32 9.23
N GLY A 143 10.22 6.36 8.71
CA GLY A 143 9.88 5.12 9.39
C GLY A 143 8.48 5.15 9.99
N ASN A 144 8.31 4.63 11.19
CA ASN A 144 7.01 4.36 11.79
C ASN A 144 6.07 5.58 11.88
N THR A 145 6.60 6.79 12.07
CA THR A 145 5.77 7.98 12.20
C THR A 145 5.04 8.31 10.91
N LEU A 146 5.76 8.36 9.78
CA LEU A 146 5.16 8.60 8.46
C LEU A 146 4.25 7.44 8.05
N THR A 147 4.71 6.20 8.20
CA THR A 147 3.95 4.99 7.91
C THR A 147 2.60 4.98 8.64
N ASN A 148 2.59 5.25 9.95
CA ASN A 148 1.36 5.29 10.74
C ASN A 148 0.42 6.41 10.31
N ALA A 149 0.94 7.61 10.04
CA ALA A 149 0.13 8.75 9.58
C ALA A 149 -0.53 8.46 8.24
N ILE A 150 0.23 7.96 7.26
CA ILE A 150 -0.28 7.62 5.93
C ILE A 150 -1.29 6.48 6.01
N THR A 151 -0.96 5.39 6.75
CA THR A 151 -1.85 4.24 6.91
C THR A 151 -3.19 4.64 7.54
N THR A 152 -3.16 5.44 8.61
CA THR A 152 -4.38 5.89 9.31
C THR A 152 -5.24 6.77 8.41
N THR A 153 -4.63 7.73 7.72
CA THR A 153 -5.35 8.64 6.82
C THR A 153 -5.95 7.87 5.64
N SER A 154 -5.19 6.96 5.03
CA SER A 154 -5.66 6.15 3.90
C SER A 154 -6.84 5.25 4.29
N ASN A 155 -6.83 4.67 5.49
CA ASN A 155 -7.93 3.82 5.97
C ASN A 155 -9.25 4.59 6.12
N THR A 156 -9.22 5.89 6.42
CA THR A 156 -10.44 6.71 6.50
C THR A 156 -11.18 6.74 5.17
N ASP A 157 -10.45 6.80 4.06
CA ASP A 157 -11.04 6.86 2.71
C ASP A 157 -11.44 5.46 2.19
N ILE A 158 -10.74 4.41 2.63
CA ILE A 158 -10.86 3.04 2.10
C ILE A 158 -11.93 2.21 2.82
N ASP A 159 -12.25 2.51 4.06
CA ASP A 159 -13.21 1.74 4.89
C ASP A 159 -14.57 1.53 4.21
N GLN A 160 -15.02 2.50 3.41
CA GLN A 160 -16.27 2.40 2.65
C GLN A 160 -16.29 1.27 1.61
N TYR A 161 -15.14 0.70 1.25
CA TYR A 161 -15.03 -0.39 0.26
C TYR A 161 -14.89 -1.78 0.88
N GLY A 162 -14.89 -1.89 2.22
CA GLY A 162 -14.67 -3.17 2.92
C GLY A 162 -13.24 -3.68 2.85
N ILE A 163 -12.29 -2.76 2.71
CA ILE A 163 -10.85 -3.01 2.62
C ILE A 163 -10.17 -2.37 3.83
N THR A 164 -9.12 -3.01 4.31
CA THR A 164 -8.24 -2.43 5.33
C THR A 164 -6.80 -2.46 4.85
N ILE A 165 -6.15 -1.31 4.91
CA ILE A 165 -4.71 -1.15 4.71
C ILE A 165 -4.04 -1.43 6.05
N GLU A 166 -3.20 -2.46 6.11
CA GLU A 166 -2.43 -2.79 7.32
C GLU A 166 -1.18 -1.91 7.42
N ILE A 167 -0.52 -1.68 6.28
CA ILE A 167 0.69 -0.86 6.18
C ILE A 167 0.64 -0.11 4.86
N ALA A 168 0.86 1.20 4.89
CA ALA A 168 1.17 2.03 3.75
C ALA A 168 2.50 2.73 4.03
N GLU A 169 3.57 2.31 3.35
CA GLU A 169 4.92 2.76 3.64
C GLU A 169 5.58 3.39 2.41
N ILE A 170 6.38 4.42 2.66
CA ILE A 170 7.23 5.04 1.65
C ILE A 170 8.50 4.18 1.51
N LYS A 171 8.61 3.45 0.40
CA LYS A 171 9.76 2.64 0.02
C LYS A 171 10.98 3.51 -0.29
N ALA A 172 10.77 4.54 -1.10
CA ALA A 172 11.79 5.51 -1.45
C ALA A 172 11.21 6.93 -1.54
N LEU A 173 12.02 7.89 -1.13
CA LEU A 173 11.75 9.31 -1.29
C LEU A 173 12.97 9.93 -1.92
N ASP A 174 12.86 10.34 -3.17
CA ASP A 174 13.98 10.78 -4.00
C ASP A 174 13.74 12.19 -4.57
N LEU A 175 14.80 12.81 -5.08
CA LEU A 175 14.70 14.06 -5.80
C LEU A 175 14.43 13.77 -7.29
N PRO A 176 13.67 14.64 -7.99
CA PRO A 176 13.54 14.57 -9.44
C PRO A 176 14.91 14.59 -10.12
N ASP A 177 15.09 13.79 -11.16
CA ASP A 177 16.39 13.60 -11.83
C ASP A 177 16.95 14.94 -12.37
N ASP A 178 16.08 15.81 -12.86
CA ASP A 178 16.46 17.14 -13.38
C ASP A 178 17.10 18.03 -12.30
N ASN A 179 16.79 17.82 -11.04
CA ASN A 179 17.27 18.64 -9.92
C ASN A 179 18.46 18.00 -9.18
N LYS A 180 18.68 16.68 -9.33
CA LYS A 180 19.72 15.95 -8.57
C LYS A 180 21.09 16.57 -8.72
N ALA A 181 21.53 16.84 -9.96
CA ALA A 181 22.85 17.40 -10.22
C ALA A 181 23.07 18.77 -9.58
N ALA A 182 22.05 19.64 -9.65
CA ALA A 182 22.11 20.97 -9.06
C ALA A 182 22.11 20.94 -7.53
N VAL A 183 21.31 20.06 -6.92
CA VAL A 183 21.26 19.89 -5.46
C VAL A 183 22.56 19.29 -4.94
N TYR A 184 23.09 18.25 -5.57
CA TYR A 184 24.38 17.67 -5.19
C TYR A 184 25.52 18.66 -5.35
N GLY A 185 25.56 19.45 -6.44
CA GLY A 185 26.55 20.50 -6.62
C GLY A 185 26.50 21.54 -5.50
N ARG A 186 25.30 21.97 -5.09
CA ARG A 186 25.12 22.89 -3.95
C ARG A 186 25.60 22.27 -2.64
N MET A 187 25.22 21.01 -2.35
CA MET A 187 25.64 20.31 -1.13
C MET A 187 27.16 20.16 -1.07
N ILE A 188 27.82 19.83 -2.19
CA ILE A 188 29.27 19.74 -2.28
C ILE A 188 29.91 21.09 -1.96
N SER A 189 29.46 22.16 -2.62
CA SER A 189 29.99 23.52 -2.39
C SER A 189 29.78 24.00 -0.95
N GLU A 190 28.64 23.68 -0.34
CA GLU A 190 28.39 24.00 1.06
C GLU A 190 29.34 23.25 2.00
N ARG A 191 29.56 21.95 1.77
CA ARG A 191 30.52 21.16 2.54
C ARG A 191 31.96 21.63 2.38
N GLU A 192 32.36 22.02 1.17
CA GLU A 192 33.66 22.63 0.90
C GLU A 192 33.84 23.93 1.65
N ASN A 193 32.82 24.79 1.67
CA ASN A 193 32.85 26.06 2.42
C ASN A 193 32.99 25.83 3.93
N ILE A 194 32.26 24.88 4.49
CA ILE A 194 32.36 24.49 5.90
C ILE A 194 33.77 23.95 6.21
N ALA A 195 34.30 23.08 5.39
CA ALA A 195 35.65 22.53 5.55
C ALA A 195 36.71 23.60 5.46
N ALA A 196 36.58 24.53 4.50
CA ALA A 196 37.48 25.69 4.40
C ALA A 196 37.42 26.60 5.64
N GLY A 197 36.21 26.80 6.19
CA GLY A 197 36.02 27.52 7.46
C GLY A 197 36.76 26.90 8.63
N TYR A 198 36.62 25.60 8.84
CA TYR A 198 37.33 24.87 9.89
C TYR A 198 38.86 24.89 9.68
N THR A 199 39.32 24.78 8.42
CA THR A 199 40.74 24.86 8.11
C THR A 199 41.30 26.26 8.41
N ALA A 200 40.57 27.30 8.03
CA ALA A 200 40.96 28.69 8.35
C ALA A 200 41.00 28.97 9.86
N GLN A 201 40.00 28.46 10.61
CA GLN A 201 39.97 28.57 12.07
C GLN A 201 41.15 27.85 12.70
N GLY A 202 41.41 26.59 12.29
CA GLY A 202 42.53 25.83 12.82
C GLY A 202 43.89 26.49 12.53
N ASN A 203 44.07 27.08 11.33
CA ASN A 203 45.28 27.82 11.00
C ASN A 203 45.42 29.09 11.85
N ALA A 204 44.33 29.81 12.10
CA ALA A 204 44.36 30.99 12.94
C ALA A 204 44.70 30.65 14.40
N GLU A 205 44.13 29.58 14.96
CA GLU A 205 44.47 29.08 16.29
C GLU A 205 45.93 28.61 16.39
N ALA A 206 46.42 27.87 15.40
CA ALA A 206 47.82 27.47 15.36
C ALA A 206 48.78 28.65 15.29
N GLN A 207 48.46 29.70 14.50
CA GLN A 207 49.26 30.92 14.44
C GLN A 207 49.24 31.68 15.76
N LYS A 208 48.09 31.71 16.44
CA LYS A 208 47.98 32.36 17.76
C LYS A 208 48.88 31.67 18.79
N VAL A 209 48.84 30.33 18.84
CA VAL A 209 49.71 29.54 19.74
C VAL A 209 51.18 29.78 19.43
N LYS A 210 51.60 29.85 18.16
CA LYS A 210 52.98 30.18 17.78
C LYS A 210 53.36 31.56 18.26
N ASN A 211 52.56 32.59 18.02
CA ASN A 211 52.82 33.95 18.43
C ASN A 211 52.90 34.10 19.95
N ASP A 212 52.10 33.33 20.69
CA ASP A 212 52.13 33.35 22.17
C ASP A 212 53.38 32.64 22.72
N THR A 213 53.85 31.58 22.07
CA THR A 213 55.10 30.87 22.38
C THR A 213 56.31 31.73 22.12
N ASP A 214 56.40 32.36 20.96
CA ASP A 214 57.49 33.30 20.60
C ASP A 214 57.61 34.47 21.57
N LYS A 215 56.48 35.05 22.05
CA LYS A 215 56.49 36.06 23.08
C LYS A 215 57.00 35.62 24.42
N GLN A 216 56.72 34.36 24.81
CA GLN A 216 57.22 33.78 26.05
C GLN A 216 58.74 33.55 26.03
N ASP A 217 59.29 33.08 24.88
CA ASP A 217 60.71 32.91 24.66
C ASP A 217 61.48 34.24 24.71
N ASP A 218 60.95 35.32 24.13
CA ASP A 218 61.56 36.67 24.17
C ASP A 218 61.55 37.30 25.58
N GLN A 219 60.67 36.85 26.52
CA GLN A 219 60.62 37.32 27.90
C GLN A 219 61.56 36.58 28.84
N HIS A 220 62.15 35.45 28.37
CA HIS A 220 63.07 34.61 29.18
C HIS A 220 64.52 34.68 28.72
N SER A 221 64.83 35.51 27.71
CA SER A 221 66.21 35.84 27.23
C SER A 221 66.65 37.17 27.71
#